data_f0c4b0c1af01bed9f7777db0ba93a68a
#
_entry.id   f0c4b0c1af01bed9f7777db0ba93a68a
#
_cell.length_a   1.000
_cell.length_b   1.000
_cell.length_c   1.000
_cell.angle_alpha   90.00
_cell.angle_beta   90.00
_cell.angle_gamma   90.00
#
_symmetry.space_group_name_H-M   'P 1'
#
loop_
_entity.id
_entity.type
_entity.pdbx_description
1 polymer ?
#
loop_
_entity_poly.entity_id
_entity_poly.type
_entity_poly.pdbx_seq_one_letter_code
_entity_poly.pdbx_strand_id
1 'polypeptide(L)'
;MILFLKILLAHILGDFVFQPQKWVKDKEIKKMKSVKLYFHMAVHAILLLLFLQFNFKEYWLGFTIIIISHYIFDVLKLTFQDKKSKRTWFFIDQLLHLVVLVFVTSLYGEFSFNFDALFTGKILLLLIGILLITNVSSVIIKVFITQWNPENKKENDDSLAKAGRYIGILERLFVFVFVITNHWEAIGFLLAAKSVFRFGDLTSSKDRKLTEYILIGTLLSFGLAIIIGILYSYFVTLI
;
A
#
# COMPACT_ATOMS: atom_id res chain seq x y z
N MET A 1 -5.32 -22.57 4.77
CA MET A 1 -5.71 -21.35 4.00
C MET A 1 -7.14 -20.87 4.30
N ILE A 2 -8.11 -21.77 4.50
CA ILE A 2 -9.50 -21.39 4.77
C ILE A 2 -9.66 -20.66 6.12
N LEU A 3 -8.99 -21.12 7.18
CA LEU A 3 -9.01 -20.44 8.49
C LEU A 3 -8.49 -19.00 8.38
N PHE A 4 -7.36 -18.80 7.70
CA PHE A 4 -6.83 -17.46 7.46
C PHE A 4 -7.84 -16.52 6.77
N LEU A 5 -8.51 -17.00 5.73
CA LEU A 5 -9.53 -16.21 5.02
C LEU A 5 -10.72 -15.86 5.91
N LYS A 6 -11.17 -16.78 6.77
CA LYS A 6 -12.24 -16.55 7.73
C LYS A 6 -11.88 -15.46 8.75
N ILE A 7 -10.70 -15.55 9.38
CA ILE A 7 -10.29 -14.58 10.41
C ILE A 7 -9.90 -13.23 9.78
N LEU A 8 -9.32 -13.23 8.59
CA LEU A 8 -9.03 -12.00 7.83
C LEU A 8 -10.35 -11.28 7.45
N LEU A 9 -11.35 -12.01 6.97
CA LEU A 9 -12.65 -11.43 6.64
C LEU A 9 -13.32 -10.85 7.88
N ALA A 10 -13.27 -11.55 9.02
CA ALA A 10 -13.77 -11.02 10.30
C ALA A 10 -13.09 -9.71 10.68
N HIS A 11 -11.76 -9.63 10.53
CA HIS A 11 -11.00 -8.43 10.81
C HIS A 11 -11.37 -7.26 9.88
N ILE A 12 -11.41 -7.50 8.56
CA ILE A 12 -11.78 -6.46 7.57
C ILE A 12 -13.20 -5.93 7.86
N LEU A 13 -14.15 -6.79 8.11
CA LEU A 13 -15.51 -6.38 8.43
C LEU A 13 -15.57 -5.57 9.73
N GLY A 14 -14.82 -5.98 10.76
CA GLY A 14 -14.78 -5.29 12.05
C GLY A 14 -14.20 -3.88 11.94
N ASP A 15 -13.05 -3.72 11.27
CA ASP A 15 -12.35 -2.45 11.18
C ASP A 15 -12.90 -1.48 10.14
N PHE A 16 -13.32 -1.99 8.98
CA PHE A 16 -13.65 -1.11 7.84
C PHE A 16 -15.15 -1.01 7.56
N VAL A 17 -15.96 -1.98 7.99
CA VAL A 17 -17.42 -1.99 7.71
C VAL A 17 -18.22 -1.66 8.97
N PHE A 18 -17.95 -2.34 10.08
CA PHE A 18 -18.74 -2.19 11.30
C PHE A 18 -18.15 -1.22 12.32
N GLN A 19 -17.16 -0.42 11.93
CA GLN A 19 -16.60 0.66 12.73
C GLN A 19 -16.98 2.05 12.16
N PRO A 20 -18.13 2.64 12.57
CA PRO A 20 -18.53 3.97 12.08
C PRO A 20 -17.52 5.05 12.47
N GLN A 21 -17.38 6.08 11.64
CA GLN A 21 -16.50 7.23 11.87
C GLN A 21 -16.75 7.93 13.23
N LYS A 22 -18.00 7.91 13.71
CA LYS A 22 -18.34 8.43 15.04
C LYS A 22 -17.63 7.66 16.17
N TRP A 23 -17.45 6.34 16.02
CA TRP A 23 -16.74 5.55 17.02
C TRP A 23 -15.25 5.82 17.01
N VAL A 24 -14.66 5.98 15.81
CA VAL A 24 -13.25 6.33 15.67
C VAL A 24 -12.97 7.67 16.36
N LYS A 25 -13.76 8.70 16.10
CA LYS A 25 -13.63 10.01 16.75
C LYS A 25 -13.77 9.94 18.26
N ASP A 26 -14.76 9.19 18.78
CA ASP A 26 -14.95 9.01 20.23
C ASP A 26 -13.74 8.30 20.87
N LYS A 27 -13.21 7.26 20.23
CA LYS A 27 -11.98 6.56 20.66
C LYS A 27 -10.77 7.50 20.68
N GLU A 28 -10.61 8.34 19.67
CA GLU A 28 -9.49 9.30 19.60
C GLU A 28 -9.54 10.33 20.74
N ILE A 29 -10.72 10.80 21.13
CA ILE A 29 -10.91 11.79 22.20
C ILE A 29 -10.79 11.13 23.59
N LYS A 30 -11.52 10.06 23.83
CA LYS A 30 -11.67 9.44 25.15
C LYS A 30 -10.65 8.34 25.44
N LYS A 31 -9.92 7.90 24.39
CA LYS A 31 -8.92 6.84 24.47
C LYS A 31 -9.49 5.58 25.14
N MET A 32 -8.80 5.03 26.14
CA MET A 32 -9.23 3.85 26.88
C MET A 32 -10.56 4.02 27.63
N LYS A 33 -11.02 5.23 27.89
CA LYS A 33 -12.31 5.53 28.52
C LYS A 33 -13.49 5.49 27.53
N SER A 34 -13.23 5.28 26.24
CA SER A 34 -14.27 5.21 25.24
C SER A 34 -15.04 3.90 25.31
N VAL A 35 -16.33 3.96 25.61
CA VAL A 35 -17.22 2.79 25.53
C VAL A 35 -17.27 2.22 24.12
N LYS A 36 -16.99 3.05 23.08
CA LYS A 36 -16.95 2.63 21.67
C LYS A 36 -15.76 1.71 21.37
N LEU A 37 -14.68 1.77 22.14
CA LEU A 37 -13.59 0.81 22.06
C LEU A 37 -14.08 -0.61 22.41
N TYR A 38 -14.83 -0.74 23.48
CA TYR A 38 -15.36 -2.03 23.92
C TYR A 38 -16.44 -2.57 22.98
N PHE A 39 -17.28 -1.70 22.41
CA PHE A 39 -18.22 -2.11 21.36
C PHE A 39 -17.51 -2.61 20.11
N HIS A 40 -16.41 -1.97 19.72
CA HIS A 40 -15.58 -2.41 18.61
C HIS A 40 -14.99 -3.82 18.89
N MET A 41 -14.48 -4.04 20.10
CA MET A 41 -14.00 -5.37 20.51
C MET A 41 -15.12 -6.42 20.49
N ALA A 42 -16.33 -6.07 20.94
CA ALA A 42 -17.49 -6.97 20.89
C ALA A 42 -17.86 -7.34 19.44
N VAL A 43 -17.80 -6.38 18.50
CA VAL A 43 -18.02 -6.64 17.07
C VAL A 43 -17.01 -7.66 16.55
N HIS A 44 -15.72 -7.49 16.84
CA HIS A 44 -14.68 -8.44 16.44
C HIS A 44 -14.90 -9.82 17.04
N ALA A 45 -15.26 -9.90 18.32
CA ALA A 45 -15.54 -11.17 18.97
C ALA A 45 -16.74 -11.90 18.33
N ILE A 46 -17.82 -11.18 18.05
CA ILE A 46 -19.01 -11.75 17.40
C ILE A 46 -18.67 -12.24 15.99
N LEU A 47 -17.96 -11.43 15.19
CA LEU A 47 -17.57 -11.80 13.83
C LEU A 47 -16.64 -13.02 13.82
N LEU A 48 -15.67 -13.08 14.73
CA LEU A 48 -14.79 -14.24 14.87
C LEU A 48 -15.59 -15.49 15.23
N LEU A 49 -16.48 -15.43 16.22
CA LEU A 49 -17.33 -16.56 16.58
C LEU A 49 -18.18 -17.03 15.41
N LEU A 50 -18.77 -16.10 14.67
CA LEU A 50 -19.59 -16.42 13.49
C LEU A 50 -18.77 -17.15 12.41
N PHE A 51 -17.62 -16.59 12.01
CA PHE A 51 -16.79 -17.19 10.96
C PHE A 51 -16.07 -18.46 11.38
N LEU A 52 -15.80 -18.63 12.69
CA LEU A 52 -15.30 -19.88 13.26
C LEU A 52 -16.43 -20.88 13.53
N GLN A 53 -17.66 -20.56 13.10
CA GLN A 53 -18.85 -21.44 13.23
C GLN A 53 -19.12 -21.88 14.67
N PHE A 54 -18.85 -20.98 15.63
CA PHE A 54 -18.99 -21.23 17.06
C PHE A 54 -18.19 -22.43 17.59
N ASN A 55 -17.21 -22.93 16.83
CA ASN A 55 -16.33 -24.02 17.27
C ASN A 55 -15.24 -23.49 18.23
N PHE A 56 -15.70 -23.00 19.38
CA PHE A 56 -14.83 -22.42 20.39
C PHE A 56 -13.87 -23.45 21.00
N LYS A 57 -14.27 -24.71 21.05
CA LYS A 57 -13.42 -25.78 21.59
C LYS A 57 -12.11 -25.94 20.82
N GLU A 58 -12.16 -25.81 19.52
CA GLU A 58 -11.00 -25.93 18.64
C GLU A 58 -10.19 -24.63 18.57
N TYR A 59 -10.88 -23.49 18.46
CA TYR A 59 -10.24 -22.20 18.11
C TYR A 59 -10.11 -21.24 19.30
N TRP A 60 -10.36 -21.66 20.57
CA TRP A 60 -10.35 -20.77 21.75
C TRP A 60 -9.04 -20.00 21.93
N LEU A 61 -7.88 -20.67 21.67
CA LEU A 61 -6.57 -20.05 21.79
C LEU A 61 -6.37 -18.93 20.75
N GLY A 62 -6.67 -19.23 19.49
CA GLY A 62 -6.59 -18.25 18.40
C GLY A 62 -7.58 -17.08 18.61
N PHE A 63 -8.81 -17.38 19.01
CA PHE A 63 -9.81 -16.37 19.37
C PHE A 63 -9.29 -15.42 20.46
N THR A 64 -8.75 -15.97 21.53
CA THR A 64 -8.22 -15.19 22.67
C THR A 64 -7.03 -14.32 22.25
N ILE A 65 -6.07 -14.89 21.51
CA ILE A 65 -4.92 -14.16 21.02
C ILE A 65 -5.36 -13.00 20.14
N ILE A 66 -6.27 -13.21 19.18
CA ILE A 66 -6.74 -12.16 18.27
C ILE A 66 -7.42 -11.04 19.04
N ILE A 67 -8.34 -11.34 19.94
CA ILE A 67 -9.09 -10.33 20.69
C ILE A 67 -8.17 -9.52 21.61
N ILE A 68 -7.29 -10.18 22.36
CA ILE A 68 -6.39 -9.50 23.29
C ILE A 68 -5.39 -8.63 22.52
N SER A 69 -4.76 -9.17 21.48
CA SER A 69 -3.79 -8.40 20.69
C SER A 69 -4.45 -7.21 19.97
N HIS A 70 -5.66 -7.40 19.44
CA HIS A 70 -6.43 -6.33 18.80
C HIS A 70 -6.68 -5.18 19.78
N TYR A 71 -7.15 -5.50 20.98
CA TYR A 71 -7.33 -4.49 22.04
C TYR A 71 -6.02 -3.74 22.36
N ILE A 72 -4.93 -4.48 22.54
CA ILE A 72 -3.62 -3.90 22.87
C ILE A 72 -3.16 -2.94 21.77
N PHE A 73 -3.24 -3.35 20.49
CA PHE A 73 -2.79 -2.52 19.37
C PHE A 73 -3.67 -1.27 19.19
N ASP A 74 -4.99 -1.39 19.32
CA ASP A 74 -5.89 -0.24 19.33
C ASP A 74 -5.54 0.74 20.46
N VAL A 75 -5.26 0.26 21.67
CA VAL A 75 -4.87 1.10 22.82
C VAL A 75 -3.51 1.77 22.57
N LEU A 76 -2.52 1.05 22.06
CA LEU A 76 -1.21 1.60 21.72
C LEU A 76 -1.34 2.71 20.68
N LYS A 77 -2.08 2.46 19.59
CA LYS A 77 -2.37 3.45 18.57
C LYS A 77 -3.04 4.69 19.16
N LEU A 78 -4.11 4.54 19.93
CA LEU A 78 -4.82 5.65 20.56
C LEU A 78 -3.96 6.45 21.55
N THR A 79 -2.97 5.81 22.18
CA THR A 79 -2.10 6.44 23.16
C THR A 79 -0.99 7.25 22.50
N PHE A 80 -0.35 6.69 21.49
CA PHE A 80 0.86 7.24 20.89
C PHE A 80 0.63 8.03 19.61
N GLN A 81 -0.55 7.92 18.96
CA GLN A 81 -0.83 8.71 17.76
C GLN A 81 -1.06 10.19 18.08
N ASP A 82 -0.48 11.06 17.27
CA ASP A 82 -0.74 12.48 17.22
C ASP A 82 -1.24 12.89 15.81
N LYS A 83 -1.52 14.17 15.59
CA LYS A 83 -2.01 14.67 14.28
C LYS A 83 -1.01 14.43 13.14
N LYS A 84 0.30 14.39 13.41
CA LYS A 84 1.36 14.21 12.41
C LYS A 84 1.62 12.73 12.13
N SER A 85 1.56 11.90 13.17
CA SER A 85 1.86 10.46 13.10
C SER A 85 0.63 9.57 12.84
N LYS A 86 -0.58 10.13 12.83
CA LYS A 86 -1.85 9.38 12.66
C LYS A 86 -1.84 8.43 11.46
N ARG A 87 -1.31 8.88 10.31
CA ARG A 87 -1.19 8.05 9.11
C ARG A 87 -0.25 6.87 9.32
N THR A 88 0.90 7.11 9.92
CA THR A 88 1.91 6.08 10.20
C THR A 88 1.36 5.05 11.18
N TRP A 89 0.72 5.50 12.26
CA TRP A 89 0.10 4.61 13.24
C TRP A 89 -1.03 3.77 12.66
N PHE A 90 -1.79 4.31 11.69
CA PHE A 90 -2.80 3.52 10.99
C PHE A 90 -2.17 2.31 10.25
N PHE A 91 -1.08 2.52 9.51
CA PHE A 91 -0.42 1.42 8.79
C PHE A 91 0.27 0.43 9.72
N ILE A 92 0.92 0.91 10.80
CA ILE A 92 1.55 0.04 11.80
C ILE A 92 0.49 -0.84 12.47
N ASP A 93 -0.61 -0.27 12.87
CA ASP A 93 -1.74 -0.95 13.48
C ASP A 93 -2.28 -2.07 12.57
N GLN A 94 -2.58 -1.77 11.32
CA GLN A 94 -3.07 -2.77 10.37
C GLN A 94 -2.04 -3.88 10.10
N LEU A 95 -0.75 -3.53 10.02
CA LEU A 95 0.32 -4.51 9.85
C LEU A 95 0.42 -5.45 11.06
N LEU A 96 0.35 -4.91 12.28
CA LEU A 96 0.41 -5.71 13.51
C LEU A 96 -0.77 -6.68 13.61
N HIS A 97 -1.99 -6.22 13.27
CA HIS A 97 -3.16 -7.11 13.20
C HIS A 97 -2.94 -8.24 12.20
N LEU A 98 -2.48 -7.92 10.98
CA LEU A 98 -2.23 -8.93 9.95
C LEU A 98 -1.18 -9.95 10.39
N VAL A 99 -0.09 -9.53 11.03
CA VAL A 99 0.94 -10.41 11.58
C VAL A 99 0.35 -11.38 12.60
N VAL A 100 -0.52 -10.91 13.49
CA VAL A 100 -1.18 -11.79 14.46
C VAL A 100 -2.13 -12.78 13.78
N LEU A 101 -2.89 -12.36 12.76
CA LEU A 101 -3.77 -13.27 12.03
C LEU A 101 -2.98 -14.40 11.38
N VAL A 102 -1.84 -14.06 10.73
CA VAL A 102 -0.93 -15.04 10.14
C VAL A 102 -0.33 -15.96 11.20
N PHE A 103 0.14 -15.40 12.32
CA PHE A 103 0.67 -16.16 13.45
C PHE A 103 -0.36 -17.14 14.01
N VAL A 104 -1.59 -16.69 14.29
CA VAL A 104 -2.65 -17.55 14.78
C VAL A 104 -2.95 -18.67 13.80
N THR A 105 -3.00 -18.37 12.50
CA THR A 105 -3.25 -19.41 11.48
C THR A 105 -2.13 -20.45 11.45
N SER A 106 -0.87 -20.05 11.68
CA SER A 106 0.26 -20.98 11.74
C SER A 106 0.17 -21.94 12.93
N LEU A 107 -0.44 -21.55 14.06
CA LEU A 107 -0.67 -22.43 15.21
C LEU A 107 -1.59 -23.61 14.88
N TYR A 108 -2.44 -23.45 13.87
CA TYR A 108 -3.36 -24.51 13.40
C TYR A 108 -2.86 -25.28 12.18
N GLY A 109 -1.55 -25.13 11.87
CA GLY A 109 -0.90 -25.90 10.81
C GLY A 109 -1.24 -25.49 9.38
N GLU A 110 -1.96 -24.40 9.18
CA GLU A 110 -2.32 -23.92 7.83
C GLU A 110 -1.18 -23.18 7.11
N PHE A 111 -0.19 -22.67 7.83
CA PHE A 111 1.02 -22.05 7.29
C PHE A 111 2.26 -22.64 7.96
N SER A 112 3.16 -23.19 7.16
CA SER A 112 4.54 -23.39 7.57
C SER A 112 5.37 -22.20 7.08
N PHE A 113 5.90 -21.40 7.99
CA PHE A 113 6.85 -20.33 7.64
C PHE A 113 8.18 -20.94 7.26
N ASN A 114 8.45 -20.99 5.97
CA ASN A 114 9.78 -21.28 5.49
C ASN A 114 10.48 -19.96 5.19
N PHE A 115 11.36 -19.52 6.08
CA PHE A 115 12.14 -18.29 5.88
C PHE A 115 13.05 -18.36 4.65
N ASP A 116 13.55 -19.54 4.29
CA ASP A 116 14.37 -19.73 3.09
C ASP A 116 13.57 -19.41 1.82
N ALA A 117 12.26 -19.60 1.84
CA ALA A 117 11.39 -19.23 0.72
C ALA A 117 11.36 -17.72 0.45
N LEU A 118 11.63 -16.86 1.45
CA LEU A 118 11.71 -15.41 1.29
C LEU A 118 12.99 -14.96 0.56
N PHE A 119 14.00 -15.80 0.51
CA PHE A 119 15.29 -15.53 -0.14
C PHE A 119 15.44 -16.29 -1.47
N THR A 120 14.35 -16.77 -2.04
CA THR A 120 14.39 -17.34 -3.39
C THR A 120 14.81 -16.28 -4.41
N GLY A 121 15.54 -16.70 -5.44
CA GLY A 121 15.97 -15.81 -6.53
C GLY A 121 14.82 -14.98 -7.11
N LYS A 122 13.63 -15.59 -7.25
CA LYS A 122 12.42 -14.89 -7.76
C LYS A 122 11.97 -13.74 -6.86
N ILE A 123 11.95 -13.93 -5.54
CA ILE A 123 11.56 -12.87 -4.60
C ILE A 123 12.62 -11.77 -4.54
N LEU A 124 13.91 -12.15 -4.52
CA LEU A 124 14.99 -11.16 -4.56
C LEU A 124 14.96 -10.35 -5.86
N LEU A 125 14.74 -10.98 -7.00
CA LEU A 125 14.60 -10.30 -8.29
C LEU A 125 13.40 -9.33 -8.30
N LEU A 126 12.26 -9.73 -7.72
CA LEU A 126 11.08 -8.86 -7.59
C LEU A 126 11.39 -7.64 -6.71
N LEU A 127 12.04 -7.83 -5.57
CA LEU A 127 12.44 -6.72 -4.68
C LEU A 127 13.40 -5.76 -5.39
N ILE A 128 14.39 -6.28 -6.11
CA ILE A 128 15.29 -5.47 -6.93
C ILE A 128 14.50 -4.69 -7.99
N GLY A 129 13.58 -5.33 -8.71
CA GLY A 129 12.70 -4.70 -9.69
C GLY A 129 11.91 -3.54 -9.08
N ILE A 130 11.27 -3.77 -7.92
CA ILE A 130 10.50 -2.73 -7.20
C ILE A 130 11.42 -1.55 -6.79
N LEU A 131 12.61 -1.81 -6.28
CA LEU A 131 13.56 -0.75 -5.93
C LEU A 131 14.03 0.04 -7.15
N LEU A 132 14.29 -0.64 -8.27
CA LEU A 132 14.68 -0.01 -9.53
C LEU A 132 13.58 0.92 -10.06
N ILE A 133 12.32 0.49 -10.10
CA ILE A 133 11.22 1.31 -10.62
C ILE A 133 10.80 2.45 -9.66
N THR A 134 10.98 2.27 -8.36
CA THR A 134 10.58 3.29 -7.37
C THR A 134 11.70 4.31 -7.11
N ASN A 135 12.77 3.88 -6.45
CA ASN A 135 13.82 4.77 -5.97
C ASN A 135 14.83 5.12 -7.06
N VAL A 136 15.41 4.11 -7.73
CA VAL A 136 16.49 4.32 -8.70
C VAL A 136 15.99 5.12 -9.90
N SER A 137 14.87 4.71 -10.49
CA SER A 137 14.25 5.45 -11.61
C SER A 137 13.89 6.88 -11.23
N SER A 138 13.44 7.14 -10.00
CA SER A 138 13.14 8.51 -9.55
C SER A 138 14.39 9.40 -9.54
N VAL A 139 15.55 8.85 -9.15
CA VAL A 139 16.84 9.57 -9.17
C VAL A 139 17.31 9.78 -10.60
N ILE A 140 17.28 8.73 -11.43
CA ILE A 140 17.69 8.80 -12.84
C ILE A 140 16.87 9.86 -13.58
N ILE A 141 15.54 9.81 -13.49
CA ILE A 141 14.64 10.76 -14.15
C ILE A 141 14.93 12.19 -13.68
N LYS A 142 15.11 12.38 -12.37
CA LYS A 142 15.44 13.70 -11.83
C LYS A 142 16.73 14.27 -12.44
N VAL A 143 17.79 13.46 -12.55
CA VAL A 143 19.06 13.88 -13.14
C VAL A 143 18.89 14.23 -14.62
N PHE A 144 18.21 13.39 -15.40
CA PHE A 144 18.01 13.65 -16.84
C PHE A 144 17.16 14.88 -17.11
N ILE A 145 16.10 15.10 -16.32
CA ILE A 145 15.10 16.14 -16.56
C ILE A 145 15.58 17.54 -16.14
N THR A 146 16.56 17.64 -15.22
CA THR A 146 17.04 18.92 -14.70
C THR A 146 17.55 19.87 -15.80
N GLN A 147 18.08 19.36 -16.90
CA GLN A 147 18.56 20.18 -18.01
C GLN A 147 17.44 20.92 -18.78
N TRP A 148 16.21 20.47 -18.70
CA TRP A 148 15.05 21.07 -19.38
C TRP A 148 14.08 21.79 -18.43
N ASN A 149 14.42 21.92 -17.15
CA ASN A 149 13.54 22.56 -16.18
C ASN A 149 13.28 24.03 -16.57
N PRO A 150 12.05 24.43 -16.91
CA PRO A 150 11.76 25.77 -17.40
C PRO A 150 11.77 26.86 -16.33
N GLU A 151 11.87 26.52 -15.06
CA GLU A 151 11.74 27.46 -13.96
C GLU A 151 12.90 27.38 -12.96
N ASN A 152 13.76 28.42 -13.00
CA ASN A 152 14.62 28.82 -11.88
C ASN A 152 13.80 29.51 -10.76
N LYS A 153 12.61 29.08 -10.43
CA LYS A 153 11.83 29.69 -9.35
C LYS A 153 11.89 28.90 -8.08
N LYS A 154 12.33 29.59 -7.05
CA LYS A 154 12.13 29.31 -5.63
C LYS A 154 10.63 29.27 -5.32
N GLU A 155 9.91 28.27 -5.76
CA GLU A 155 8.58 28.00 -5.22
C GLU A 155 8.68 26.98 -4.11
N ASN A 156 8.51 27.48 -2.90
CA ASN A 156 8.44 26.75 -1.64
C ASN A 156 7.19 25.84 -1.54
N ASP A 157 6.75 25.21 -2.62
CA ASP A 157 5.65 24.26 -2.54
C ASP A 157 6.17 22.82 -2.57
N ASP A 158 6.86 22.48 -1.50
CA ASP A 158 7.34 21.12 -1.19
C ASP A 158 6.21 20.06 -1.31
N SER A 159 4.95 20.47 -1.16
CA SER A 159 3.81 19.55 -1.19
C SER A 159 3.49 19.08 -2.61
N LEU A 160 3.49 19.99 -3.59
CA LEU A 160 3.25 19.67 -5.00
C LEU A 160 4.39 18.86 -5.62
N ALA A 161 5.65 19.20 -5.30
CA ALA A 161 6.81 18.43 -5.75
C ALA A 161 6.78 17.00 -5.20
N LYS A 162 6.39 16.82 -3.94
CA LYS A 162 6.20 15.49 -3.34
C LYS A 162 5.05 14.72 -4.01
N ALA A 163 3.92 15.37 -4.28
CA ALA A 163 2.79 14.75 -4.96
C ALA A 163 3.17 14.24 -6.36
N GLY A 164 3.87 15.06 -7.16
CA GLY A 164 4.37 14.67 -8.48
C GLY A 164 5.31 13.46 -8.43
N ARG A 165 6.18 13.39 -7.43
CA ARG A 165 7.05 12.22 -7.21
C ARG A 165 6.23 10.95 -6.93
N TYR A 166 5.22 11.02 -6.06
CA TYR A 166 4.35 9.88 -5.74
C TYR A 166 3.56 9.41 -6.96
N ILE A 167 2.99 10.34 -7.74
CA ILE A 167 2.29 10.01 -8.98
C ILE A 167 3.22 9.25 -9.92
N GLY A 168 4.45 9.75 -10.15
CA GLY A 168 5.42 9.07 -11.01
C GLY A 168 5.83 7.68 -10.51
N ILE A 169 5.92 7.45 -9.20
CA ILE A 169 6.16 6.13 -8.62
C ILE A 169 4.99 5.19 -8.89
N LEU A 170 3.76 5.63 -8.65
CA LEU A 170 2.56 4.83 -8.89
C LEU A 170 2.41 4.46 -10.36
N GLU A 171 2.63 5.40 -11.27
CA GLU A 171 2.59 5.15 -12.72
C GLU A 171 3.60 4.07 -13.14
N ARG A 172 4.84 4.15 -12.66
CA ARG A 172 5.87 3.14 -12.93
C ARG A 172 5.52 1.76 -12.35
N LEU A 173 4.94 1.73 -11.16
CA LEU A 173 4.45 0.48 -10.56
C LEU A 173 3.36 -0.15 -11.42
N PHE A 174 2.38 0.62 -11.90
CA PHE A 174 1.35 0.12 -12.80
C PHE A 174 1.95 -0.41 -14.10
N VAL A 175 2.82 0.38 -14.75
CA VAL A 175 3.49 -0.05 -15.99
C VAL A 175 4.28 -1.34 -15.77
N PHE A 176 5.04 -1.45 -14.69
CA PHE A 176 5.76 -2.67 -14.35
C PHE A 176 4.82 -3.87 -14.18
N VAL A 177 3.74 -3.73 -13.42
CA VAL A 177 2.74 -4.79 -13.25
C VAL A 177 2.14 -5.17 -14.60
N PHE A 178 1.78 -4.22 -15.45
CA PHE A 178 1.22 -4.51 -16.77
C PHE A 178 2.20 -5.27 -17.67
N VAL A 179 3.50 -4.93 -17.63
CA VAL A 179 4.53 -5.68 -18.38
C VAL A 179 4.65 -7.10 -17.88
N ILE A 180 4.79 -7.32 -16.58
CA ILE A 180 5.00 -8.66 -16.02
C ILE A 180 3.76 -9.55 -16.10
N THR A 181 2.56 -8.95 -16.21
CA THR A 181 1.29 -9.65 -16.43
C THR A 181 0.87 -9.70 -17.90
N ASN A 182 1.72 -9.20 -18.80
CA ASN A 182 1.50 -9.19 -20.26
C ASN A 182 0.26 -8.42 -20.73
N HIS A 183 -0.08 -7.29 -20.05
CA HIS A 183 -1.20 -6.40 -20.40
C HIS A 183 -0.67 -5.11 -21.06
N TRP A 184 -0.13 -5.23 -22.27
CA TRP A 184 0.49 -4.11 -23.01
C TRP A 184 -0.50 -3.02 -23.39
N GLU A 185 -1.75 -3.38 -23.68
CA GLU A 185 -2.83 -2.45 -23.98
C GLU A 185 -3.13 -1.48 -22.84
N ALA A 186 -2.99 -1.94 -21.59
CA ALA A 186 -3.20 -1.12 -20.40
C ALA A 186 -2.15 0.01 -20.27
N ILE A 187 -0.91 -0.21 -20.75
CA ILE A 187 0.13 0.81 -20.79
C ILE A 187 -0.26 1.93 -21.77
N GLY A 188 -0.73 1.56 -22.96
CA GLY A 188 -1.23 2.51 -23.96
C GLY A 188 -2.40 3.33 -23.42
N PHE A 189 -3.36 2.67 -22.75
CA PHE A 189 -4.50 3.35 -22.13
C PHE A 189 -4.06 4.33 -21.02
N LEU A 190 -3.14 3.93 -20.14
CA LEU A 190 -2.63 4.79 -19.08
C LEU A 190 -1.93 6.04 -19.65
N LEU A 191 -1.16 5.88 -20.72
CA LEU A 191 -0.48 6.99 -21.40
C LEU A 191 -1.48 7.92 -22.08
N ALA A 192 -2.51 7.37 -22.76
CA ALA A 192 -3.56 8.14 -23.38
C ALA A 192 -4.38 8.93 -22.35
N ALA A 193 -4.80 8.29 -21.26
CA ALA A 193 -5.53 8.94 -20.18
C ALA A 193 -4.73 10.11 -19.58
N LYS A 194 -3.43 9.91 -19.32
CA LYS A 194 -2.56 10.97 -18.82
C LYS A 194 -2.43 12.14 -19.80
N SER A 195 -2.43 11.86 -21.09
CA SER A 195 -2.37 12.89 -22.14
C SER A 195 -3.65 13.72 -22.20
N VAL A 196 -4.83 13.07 -22.13
CA VAL A 196 -6.14 13.74 -22.18
C VAL A 196 -6.32 14.75 -21.04
N PHE A 197 -5.97 14.38 -19.82
CA PHE A 197 -6.09 15.29 -18.68
C PHE A 197 -5.25 16.56 -18.80
N ARG A 198 -4.34 16.61 -19.75
CA ARG A 198 -3.39 17.70 -19.94
C ARG A 198 -3.75 18.67 -21.05
N PHE A 199 -4.61 18.27 -22.01
CA PHE A 199 -5.04 19.14 -23.11
C PHE A 199 -5.81 20.38 -22.64
N GLY A 200 -6.37 20.37 -21.42
CA GLY A 200 -7.09 21.52 -20.83
C GLY A 200 -6.21 22.71 -20.44
N ASP A 201 -4.89 22.52 -20.29
CA ASP A 201 -4.00 23.55 -19.68
C ASP A 201 -3.16 24.34 -20.73
N LEU A 202 -3.38 24.15 -22.04
CA LEU A 202 -2.53 24.69 -23.11
C LEU A 202 -2.97 26.08 -23.60
N THR A 203 -3.07 27.06 -22.70
CA THR A 203 -3.56 28.40 -23.07
C THR A 203 -2.47 29.45 -23.26
N SER A 204 -1.22 29.18 -22.85
CA SER A 204 -0.10 30.13 -22.98
C SER A 204 1.21 29.49 -23.45
N SER A 205 2.15 30.29 -23.94
CA SER A 205 3.50 29.83 -24.38
C SER A 205 4.33 29.27 -23.22
N LYS A 206 4.06 29.69 -22.00
CA LYS A 206 4.69 29.17 -20.76
C LYS A 206 4.18 27.76 -20.44
N ASP A 207 2.91 27.52 -20.69
CA ASP A 207 2.27 26.22 -20.49
C ASP A 207 2.80 25.19 -21.48
N ARG A 208 3.17 25.60 -22.70
CA ARG A 208 3.77 24.74 -23.71
C ARG A 208 5.11 24.15 -23.25
N LYS A 209 6.04 24.96 -22.74
CA LYS A 209 7.35 24.49 -22.23
C LYS A 209 7.16 23.53 -21.04
N LEU A 210 6.25 23.83 -20.16
CA LEU A 210 5.92 22.95 -19.03
C LEU A 210 5.34 21.63 -19.52
N THR A 211 4.49 21.66 -20.53
CA THR A 211 3.90 20.46 -21.14
C THR A 211 4.96 19.58 -21.78
N GLU A 212 5.90 20.17 -22.56
CA GLU A 212 7.03 19.46 -23.18
C GLU A 212 7.92 18.80 -22.11
N TYR A 213 8.26 19.54 -21.03
CA TYR A 213 9.02 19.03 -19.90
C TYR A 213 8.37 17.80 -19.24
N ILE A 214 7.06 17.87 -18.98
CA ILE A 214 6.36 16.77 -18.33
C ILE A 214 6.14 15.60 -19.30
N LEU A 215 5.96 15.86 -20.61
CA LEU A 215 5.86 14.80 -21.62
C LEU A 215 7.18 14.00 -21.69
N ILE A 216 8.31 14.68 -21.76
CA ILE A 216 9.65 14.04 -21.72
C ILE A 216 9.78 13.20 -20.43
N GLY A 217 9.42 13.76 -19.28
CA GLY A 217 9.45 13.03 -18.01
C GLY A 217 8.57 11.79 -17.98
N THR A 218 7.38 11.88 -18.57
CA THR A 218 6.48 10.75 -18.67
C THR A 218 7.02 9.64 -19.56
N LEU A 219 7.52 9.99 -20.75
CA LEU A 219 8.08 9.02 -21.69
C LEU A 219 9.32 8.33 -21.12
N LEU A 220 10.22 9.08 -20.48
CA LEU A 220 11.38 8.51 -19.77
C LEU A 220 10.94 7.58 -18.63
N SER A 221 9.94 7.99 -17.85
CA SER A 221 9.41 7.22 -16.74
C SER A 221 8.81 5.88 -17.19
N PHE A 222 7.97 5.91 -18.22
CA PHE A 222 7.33 4.71 -18.75
C PHE A 222 8.37 3.82 -19.46
N GLY A 223 9.28 4.41 -20.25
CA GLY A 223 10.36 3.67 -20.90
C GLY A 223 11.23 2.89 -19.92
N LEU A 224 11.66 3.53 -18.81
CA LEU A 224 12.41 2.85 -17.75
C LEU A 224 11.60 1.72 -17.10
N ALA A 225 10.33 1.93 -16.81
CA ALA A 225 9.49 0.92 -16.19
C ALA A 225 9.27 -0.29 -17.12
N ILE A 226 9.10 -0.05 -18.44
CA ILE A 226 8.99 -1.09 -19.46
C ILE A 226 10.29 -1.89 -19.54
N ILE A 227 11.44 -1.22 -19.65
CA ILE A 227 12.75 -1.90 -19.73
C ILE A 227 12.99 -2.77 -18.50
N ILE A 228 12.75 -2.23 -17.31
CA ILE A 228 12.91 -2.99 -16.04
C ILE A 228 11.94 -4.16 -15.99
N GLY A 229 10.69 -3.99 -16.44
CA GLY A 229 9.70 -5.06 -16.48
C GLY A 229 10.09 -6.19 -17.45
N ILE A 230 10.61 -5.85 -18.64
CA ILE A 230 11.11 -6.84 -19.62
C ILE A 230 12.32 -7.58 -19.04
N LEU A 231 13.28 -6.87 -18.44
CA LEU A 231 14.44 -7.49 -17.81
C LEU A 231 14.02 -8.43 -16.67
N TYR A 232 13.08 -8.00 -15.83
CA TYR A 232 12.52 -8.85 -14.79
C TYR A 232 11.91 -10.12 -15.39
N SER A 233 11.03 -9.98 -16.40
CA SER A 233 10.37 -11.12 -17.06
C SER A 233 11.39 -12.08 -17.68
N TYR A 234 12.46 -11.56 -18.25
CA TYR A 234 13.55 -12.38 -18.80
C TYR A 234 14.31 -13.14 -17.69
N PHE A 235 14.78 -12.42 -16.65
CA PHE A 235 15.59 -13.04 -15.60
C PHE A 235 14.78 -14.02 -14.74
N VAL A 236 13.48 -13.80 -14.52
CA VAL A 236 12.65 -14.73 -13.75
C VAL A 236 12.51 -16.11 -14.41
N THR A 237 12.74 -16.21 -15.73
CA THR A 237 12.73 -17.49 -16.45
C THR A 237 14.04 -18.25 -16.32
N LEU A 238 15.12 -17.60 -15.87
CA LEU A 238 16.45 -18.21 -15.71
C LEU A 238 16.67 -18.78 -14.29
N ILE A 239 15.79 -18.46 -13.34
CA ILE A 239 15.85 -18.85 -11.93
C ILE A 239 14.55 -19.54 -11.51
#